data_fcab68eae29ad072ccb95c3b45272dea
#
_entry.id   fcab68eae29ad072ccb95c3b45272dea
#
_cell.length_a   1.000
_cell.length_b   1.000
_cell.length_c   1.000
_cell.angle_alpha   90.00
_cell.angle_beta   90.00
_cell.angle_gamma   90.00
#
_symmetry.space_group_name_H-M   'P 1'
#
loop_
_entity.id
_entity.type
_entity.pdbx_description
1 polymer ?
#
loop_
_entity_poly.entity_id
_entity_poly.type
_entity_poly.pdbx_seq_one_letter_code
_entity_poly.pdbx_strand_id
1 'polypeptide(L)'
;VQFLINLFGVEVASQLVSRYFIATSKHWNGATVFWQIDTQGKVRTGKIMLYSPTTGKRVKNLELPVYWVHKALKQPEFELRQCLFGEHLLIDKIRPVAIVESEKTAVIASVYLPQFIWVAVGSLTNLNAEKCSILKGRTVTLFPDLNGFEKWSSKAKELSHLTIFTVSDLLE
;
A
#
# COMPACT_ATOMS: atom_id res chain seq x y z
N VAL A 1 -10.78 -10.12 1.50
CA VAL A 1 -10.31 -11.31 0.75
C VAL A 1 -11.33 -11.72 -0.30
N GLN A 2 -12.64 -11.80 0.03
CA GLN A 2 -13.68 -12.29 -0.91
C GLN A 2 -13.66 -11.58 -2.27
N PHE A 3 -13.46 -10.26 -2.30
CA PHE A 3 -13.34 -9.50 -3.53
C PHE A 3 -12.15 -9.98 -4.41
N LEU A 4 -11.01 -10.31 -3.80
CA LEU A 4 -9.85 -10.85 -4.54
C LEU A 4 -10.14 -12.25 -5.10
N ILE A 5 -10.87 -13.07 -4.33
CA ILE A 5 -11.30 -14.41 -4.80
C ILE A 5 -12.24 -14.27 -6.01
N ASN A 6 -13.18 -13.35 -5.95
CA ASN A 6 -14.11 -13.11 -7.05
C ASN A 6 -13.39 -12.56 -8.31
N LEU A 7 -12.30 -11.83 -8.14
CA LEU A 7 -11.55 -11.21 -9.23
C LEU A 7 -10.54 -12.16 -9.88
N PHE A 8 -9.84 -12.96 -9.07
CA PHE A 8 -8.66 -13.72 -9.49
C PHE A 8 -8.73 -15.22 -9.21
N GLY A 9 -9.78 -15.70 -8.53
CA GLY A 9 -9.87 -17.07 -8.03
C GLY A 9 -9.14 -17.27 -6.71
N VAL A 10 -9.38 -18.44 -6.09
CA VAL A 10 -8.91 -18.75 -4.72
C VAL A 10 -7.39 -18.84 -4.64
N GLU A 11 -6.75 -19.45 -5.64
CA GLU A 11 -5.30 -19.67 -5.63
C GLU A 11 -4.52 -18.35 -5.65
N VAL A 12 -4.82 -17.47 -6.63
CA VAL A 12 -4.17 -16.16 -6.74
C VAL A 12 -4.47 -15.29 -5.53
N ALA A 13 -5.72 -15.30 -5.05
CA ALA A 13 -6.09 -14.55 -3.86
C ALA A 13 -5.30 -15.01 -2.62
N SER A 14 -5.09 -16.34 -2.45
CA SER A 14 -4.28 -16.89 -1.34
C SER A 14 -2.81 -16.47 -1.45
N GLN A 15 -2.24 -16.49 -2.66
CA GLN A 15 -0.88 -15.99 -2.89
C GLN A 15 -0.72 -14.51 -2.55
N LEU A 16 -1.71 -13.67 -2.91
CA LEU A 16 -1.72 -12.24 -2.58
C LEU A 16 -1.83 -12.01 -1.07
N VAL A 17 -2.70 -12.76 -0.39
CA VAL A 17 -2.87 -12.68 1.07
C VAL A 17 -1.56 -13.03 1.77
N SER A 18 -0.89 -14.09 1.35
CA SER A 18 0.40 -14.50 1.91
C SER A 18 1.50 -13.50 1.59
N ARG A 19 1.62 -13.07 0.32
CA ARG A 19 2.65 -12.13 -0.13
C ARG A 19 2.62 -10.80 0.61
N TYR A 20 1.43 -10.24 0.85
CA TYR A 20 1.24 -8.93 1.47
C TYR A 20 0.83 -9.01 2.94
N PHE A 21 0.80 -10.22 3.53
CA PHE A 21 0.37 -10.46 4.92
C PHE A 21 -1.00 -9.83 5.21
N ILE A 22 -1.95 -9.94 4.27
CA ILE A 22 -3.29 -9.39 4.45
C ILE A 22 -4.02 -10.17 5.53
N ALA A 23 -4.56 -9.44 6.51
CA ALA A 23 -5.28 -10.04 7.62
C ALA A 23 -6.71 -9.48 7.74
N THR A 24 -7.45 -9.98 8.71
CA THR A 24 -8.80 -9.51 9.06
C THR A 24 -8.81 -8.89 10.45
N SER A 25 -9.78 -8.01 10.71
CA SER A 25 -9.99 -7.39 12.01
C SER A 25 -11.45 -7.52 12.43
N LYS A 26 -11.67 -7.71 13.73
CA LYS A 26 -13.01 -7.67 14.35
C LYS A 26 -13.49 -6.24 14.61
N HIS A 27 -12.70 -5.21 14.32
CA HIS A 27 -13.07 -3.80 14.53
C HIS A 27 -14.33 -3.44 13.75
N TRP A 28 -14.42 -3.89 12.49
CA TRP A 28 -15.66 -3.98 11.73
C TRP A 28 -15.76 -5.40 11.18
N ASN A 29 -16.97 -5.97 11.14
CA ASN A 29 -17.15 -7.32 10.63
C ASN A 29 -16.65 -7.44 9.18
N GLY A 30 -15.67 -8.31 8.93
CA GLY A 30 -15.06 -8.53 7.63
C GLY A 30 -14.02 -7.46 7.22
N ALA A 31 -13.59 -6.58 8.14
CA ALA A 31 -12.56 -5.60 7.85
C ALA A 31 -11.23 -6.26 7.47
N THR A 32 -10.52 -5.59 6.56
CA THR A 32 -9.20 -6.00 6.09
C THR A 32 -8.13 -5.20 6.83
N VAL A 33 -7.05 -5.88 7.23
CA VAL A 33 -5.84 -5.24 7.77
C VAL A 33 -4.74 -5.28 6.73
N PHE A 34 -4.21 -4.11 6.40
CA PHE A 34 -3.02 -3.93 5.59
C PHE A 34 -1.85 -3.58 6.52
N TRP A 35 -0.98 -4.56 6.74
CA TRP A 35 0.17 -4.39 7.62
C TRP A 35 1.27 -3.59 6.94
N GLN A 36 1.85 -2.65 7.65
CA GLN A 36 3.10 -2.00 7.28
C GLN A 36 4.24 -2.75 7.95
N ILE A 37 5.00 -3.49 7.15
CA ILE A 37 6.12 -4.33 7.57
C ILE A 37 7.35 -3.82 6.82
N ASP A 38 8.39 -3.44 7.54
CA ASP A 38 9.61 -2.92 6.95
C ASP A 38 10.52 -4.02 6.37
N THR A 39 11.62 -3.63 5.73
CA THR A 39 12.60 -4.56 5.13
C THR A 39 13.33 -5.44 6.15
N GLN A 40 13.23 -5.14 7.45
CA GLN A 40 13.77 -5.97 8.54
C GLN A 40 12.73 -6.96 9.09
N GLY A 41 11.51 -6.97 8.52
CA GLY A 41 10.41 -7.81 8.98
C GLY A 41 9.68 -7.24 10.22
N LYS A 42 9.98 -6.02 10.65
CA LYS A 42 9.34 -5.40 11.81
C LYS A 42 7.97 -4.84 11.41
N VAL A 43 6.93 -5.25 12.14
CA VAL A 43 5.58 -4.71 11.98
C VAL A 43 5.53 -3.30 12.59
N ARG A 44 5.30 -2.30 11.74
CA ARG A 44 5.26 -0.89 12.14
C ARG A 44 3.86 -0.46 12.57
N THR A 45 2.84 -0.89 11.88
CA THR A 45 1.41 -0.72 12.21
C THR A 45 0.56 -1.51 11.24
N GLY A 46 -0.77 -1.44 11.36
CA GLY A 46 -1.73 -1.97 10.41
C GLY A 46 -2.86 -0.99 10.16
N LYS A 47 -3.22 -0.80 8.90
CA LYS A 47 -4.36 0.02 8.47
C LYS A 47 -5.58 -0.88 8.34
N ILE A 48 -6.63 -0.58 9.08
CA ILE A 48 -7.89 -1.33 9.08
C ILE A 48 -8.87 -0.61 8.18
N MET A 49 -9.42 -1.33 7.21
CA MET A 49 -10.38 -0.80 6.24
C MET A 49 -11.48 -1.81 5.94
N LEU A 50 -12.69 -1.32 5.71
CA LEU A 50 -13.82 -2.14 5.30
C LEU A 50 -14.12 -1.93 3.81
N TYR A 51 -14.24 -3.04 3.09
CA TYR A 51 -14.59 -3.06 1.67
C TYR A 51 -15.82 -3.93 1.42
N SER A 52 -16.63 -3.53 0.45
CA SER A 52 -17.68 -4.39 -0.08
C SER A 52 -17.06 -5.66 -0.69
N PRO A 53 -17.49 -6.85 -0.28
CA PRO A 53 -16.96 -8.09 -0.83
C PRO A 53 -17.31 -8.30 -2.31
N THR A 54 -18.38 -7.66 -2.77
CA THR A 54 -18.87 -7.76 -4.15
C THR A 54 -18.18 -6.75 -5.07
N THR A 55 -18.14 -5.47 -4.67
CA THR A 55 -17.67 -4.39 -5.55
C THR A 55 -16.23 -3.99 -5.31
N GLY A 56 -15.62 -4.41 -4.20
CA GLY A 56 -14.30 -3.96 -3.77
C GLY A 56 -14.23 -2.47 -3.42
N LYS A 57 -15.36 -1.77 -3.41
CA LYS A 57 -15.39 -0.35 -3.03
C LYS A 57 -15.27 -0.21 -1.51
N ARG A 58 -14.56 0.83 -1.06
CA ARG A 58 -14.47 1.16 0.36
C ARG A 58 -15.83 1.56 0.90
N VAL A 59 -16.21 1.01 2.06
CA VAL A 59 -17.39 1.44 2.80
C VAL A 59 -17.08 2.79 3.43
N LYS A 60 -17.85 3.82 3.06
CA LYS A 60 -17.61 5.22 3.48
C LYS A 60 -18.54 5.71 4.57
N ASN A 61 -19.69 5.05 4.77
CA ASN A 61 -20.71 5.41 5.77
C ASN A 61 -20.39 4.89 7.17
N LEU A 62 -19.11 4.95 7.54
CA LEU A 62 -18.59 4.68 8.86
C LEU A 62 -18.19 6.00 9.51
N GLU A 63 -18.32 6.11 10.83
CA GLU A 63 -17.84 7.28 11.57
C GLU A 63 -16.38 7.60 11.25
N LEU A 64 -15.54 6.57 11.24
CA LEU A 64 -14.14 6.64 10.80
C LEU A 64 -13.89 5.59 9.73
N PRO A 65 -13.80 5.96 8.44
CA PRO A 65 -13.66 4.99 7.35
C PRO A 65 -12.28 4.33 7.29
N VAL A 66 -11.34 4.75 8.10
CA VAL A 66 -9.99 4.19 8.29
C VAL A 66 -9.69 4.12 9.78
N TYR A 67 -9.21 2.98 10.24
CA TYR A 67 -8.75 2.81 11.61
C TYR A 67 -7.35 2.18 11.65
N TRP A 68 -6.72 2.17 12.81
CA TRP A 68 -5.35 1.70 12.95
C TRP A 68 -5.23 0.67 14.05
N VAL A 69 -4.43 -0.38 13.81
CA VAL A 69 -4.27 -1.49 14.78
C VAL A 69 -3.73 -0.99 16.13
N HIS A 70 -2.72 -0.12 16.13
CA HIS A 70 -2.16 0.42 17.38
C HIS A 70 -3.21 1.18 18.21
N LYS A 71 -4.15 1.88 17.56
CA LYS A 71 -5.29 2.52 18.24
C LYS A 71 -6.31 1.50 18.76
N ALA A 72 -6.60 0.46 17.96
CA ALA A 72 -7.52 -0.60 18.37
C ALA A 72 -7.00 -1.38 19.57
N LEU A 73 -5.69 -1.58 19.64
CA LEU A 73 -5.03 -2.29 20.75
C LEU A 73 -4.76 -1.40 21.96
N LYS A 74 -5.03 -0.09 21.87
CA LYS A 74 -4.80 0.88 22.95
C LYS A 74 -3.40 0.75 23.55
N GLN A 75 -2.37 0.54 22.71
CA GLN A 75 -1.00 0.38 23.18
C GLN A 75 -0.50 1.68 23.78
N PRO A 76 -0.15 1.72 25.06
CA PRO A 76 0.47 2.90 25.67
C PRO A 76 1.88 3.10 25.08
N GLU A 77 2.31 4.34 24.97
CA GLU A 77 3.67 4.68 24.53
C GLU A 77 4.07 4.15 23.15
N PHE A 78 3.07 3.88 22.27
CA PHE A 78 3.35 3.38 20.93
C PHE A 78 3.98 4.45 20.05
N GLU A 79 5.26 4.29 19.75
CA GLU A 79 5.98 5.17 18.81
C GLU A 79 5.62 4.78 17.37
N LEU A 80 4.78 5.60 16.73
CA LEU A 80 4.34 5.36 15.36
C LEU A 80 5.43 5.72 14.35
N ARG A 81 6.03 4.72 13.74
CA ARG A 81 6.97 4.86 12.62
C ARG A 81 6.40 4.14 11.40
N GLN A 82 5.69 4.86 10.57
CA GLN A 82 5.09 4.28 9.37
C GLN A 82 6.15 4.00 8.29
N CYS A 83 5.96 2.89 7.56
CA CYS A 83 6.69 2.56 6.35
C CYS A 83 5.74 2.36 5.17
N LEU A 84 6.25 2.04 3.99
CA LEU A 84 5.41 1.72 2.83
C LEU A 84 4.67 0.39 3.08
N PHE A 85 3.41 0.31 2.65
CA PHE A 85 2.77 -0.99 2.54
C PHE A 85 3.49 -1.82 1.47
N GLY A 86 3.82 -3.06 1.76
CA GLY A 86 4.61 -3.90 0.87
C GLY A 86 6.13 -3.66 0.93
N GLU A 87 6.62 -2.83 1.84
CA GLU A 87 8.06 -2.51 1.97
C GLU A 87 8.92 -3.74 2.20
N HIS A 88 8.43 -4.75 2.94
CA HIS A 88 9.12 -6.03 3.14
C HIS A 88 9.48 -6.76 1.84
N LEU A 89 8.79 -6.48 0.73
CA LEU A 89 9.10 -7.04 -0.59
C LEU A 89 10.33 -6.39 -1.24
N LEU A 90 10.78 -5.23 -0.75
CA LEU A 90 11.97 -4.52 -1.25
C LEU A 90 13.30 -5.22 -0.91
N ILE A 91 13.25 -6.36 -0.24
CA ILE A 91 14.40 -7.28 -0.10
C ILE A 91 14.89 -7.72 -1.49
N ASP A 92 14.00 -7.94 -2.44
CA ASP A 92 14.36 -8.08 -3.85
C ASP A 92 14.91 -6.74 -4.36
N LYS A 93 16.20 -6.73 -4.69
CA LYS A 93 16.91 -5.53 -5.15
C LYS A 93 16.94 -5.37 -6.67
N ILE A 94 16.41 -6.34 -7.42
CA ILE A 94 16.53 -6.41 -8.89
C ILE A 94 15.31 -5.77 -9.55
N ARG A 95 14.10 -6.17 -9.16
CA ARG A 95 12.88 -5.68 -9.80
C ARG A 95 12.66 -4.20 -9.54
N PRO A 96 12.18 -3.43 -10.55
CA PRO A 96 11.78 -2.05 -10.36
C PRO A 96 10.60 -1.95 -9.38
N VAL A 97 10.47 -0.78 -8.75
CA VAL A 97 9.42 -0.51 -7.76
C VAL A 97 8.31 0.32 -8.40
N ALA A 98 7.07 -0.05 -8.15
CA ALA A 98 5.89 0.73 -8.49
C ALA A 98 5.20 1.22 -7.22
N ILE A 99 4.89 2.52 -7.16
CA ILE A 99 4.21 3.15 -6.04
C ILE A 99 2.82 3.60 -6.44
N VAL A 100 1.84 3.25 -5.63
CA VAL A 100 0.44 3.70 -5.74
C VAL A 100 -0.03 4.34 -4.43
N GLU A 101 -1.21 4.98 -4.47
CA GLU A 101 -1.78 5.57 -3.27
C GLU A 101 -2.31 4.51 -2.30
N SER A 102 -3.13 3.58 -2.77
CA SER A 102 -3.85 2.66 -1.90
C SER A 102 -3.23 1.27 -1.85
N GLU A 103 -3.29 0.66 -0.67
CA GLU A 103 -2.83 -0.70 -0.42
C GLU A 103 -3.56 -1.72 -1.32
N LYS A 104 -4.87 -1.53 -1.50
CA LYS A 104 -5.68 -2.39 -2.37
C LYS A 104 -5.21 -2.32 -3.83
N THR A 105 -4.89 -1.11 -4.32
CA THR A 105 -4.38 -0.92 -5.68
C THR A 105 -3.05 -1.64 -5.85
N ALA A 106 -2.12 -1.54 -4.88
CA ALA A 106 -0.85 -2.26 -4.93
C ALA A 106 -1.04 -3.77 -5.05
N VAL A 107 -1.93 -4.35 -4.24
CA VAL A 107 -2.24 -5.79 -4.28
C VAL A 107 -2.79 -6.21 -5.63
N ILE A 108 -3.76 -5.48 -6.17
CA ILE A 108 -4.40 -5.81 -7.46
C ILE A 108 -3.41 -5.63 -8.62
N ALA A 109 -2.70 -4.51 -8.65
CA ALA A 109 -1.75 -4.19 -9.72
C ALA A 109 -0.59 -5.21 -9.79
N SER A 110 -0.22 -5.82 -8.67
CA SER A 110 0.82 -6.84 -8.64
C SER A 110 0.49 -8.11 -9.42
N VAL A 111 -0.79 -8.35 -9.75
CA VAL A 111 -1.22 -9.44 -10.62
C VAL A 111 -1.10 -9.05 -12.08
N TYR A 112 -1.51 -7.84 -12.43
CA TYR A 112 -1.52 -7.37 -13.83
C TYR A 112 -0.13 -6.99 -14.34
N LEU A 113 0.72 -6.44 -13.48
CA LEU A 113 2.07 -5.99 -13.81
C LEU A 113 3.09 -6.60 -12.84
N PRO A 114 3.32 -7.93 -12.92
CA PRO A 114 4.15 -8.67 -11.95
C PRO A 114 5.65 -8.36 -12.04
N GLN A 115 6.09 -7.64 -13.08
CA GLN A 115 7.47 -7.20 -13.25
C GLN A 115 7.89 -6.17 -12.19
N PHE A 116 6.94 -5.48 -11.55
CA PHE A 116 7.22 -4.52 -10.49
C PHE A 116 7.09 -5.13 -9.09
N ILE A 117 7.79 -4.54 -8.14
CA ILE A 117 7.45 -4.64 -6.71
C ILE A 117 6.46 -3.52 -6.40
N TRP A 118 5.21 -3.88 -6.11
CA TRP A 118 4.17 -2.91 -5.81
C TRP A 118 4.13 -2.57 -4.34
N VAL A 119 4.23 -1.27 -4.03
CA VAL A 119 4.11 -0.70 -2.70
C VAL A 119 3.09 0.43 -2.68
N ALA A 120 2.58 0.77 -1.49
CA ALA A 120 1.65 1.89 -1.36
C ALA A 120 2.05 2.85 -0.25
N VAL A 121 1.79 4.14 -0.49
CA VAL A 121 2.04 5.21 0.50
C VAL A 121 0.87 5.42 1.46
N GLY A 122 -0.31 4.92 1.12
CA GLY A 122 -1.53 4.97 1.95
C GLY A 122 -2.43 6.19 1.71
N SER A 123 -1.97 7.24 1.05
CA SER A 123 -2.75 8.38 0.58
C SER A 123 -1.93 9.27 -0.35
N LEU A 124 -2.61 10.12 -1.13
CA LEU A 124 -2.00 11.07 -2.07
C LEU A 124 -0.92 11.96 -1.42
N THR A 125 -1.10 12.34 -0.15
CA THR A 125 -0.21 13.24 0.57
C THR A 125 0.96 12.55 1.28
N ASN A 126 0.94 11.22 1.34
CA ASN A 126 1.94 10.45 2.10
C ASN A 126 3.20 10.08 1.29
N LEU A 127 3.30 10.55 0.05
CA LEU A 127 4.55 10.46 -0.72
C LEU A 127 5.52 11.51 -0.16
N ASN A 128 6.45 11.09 0.70
CA ASN A 128 7.39 11.96 1.41
C ASN A 128 8.78 11.34 1.53
N ALA A 129 9.77 12.14 1.92
CA ALA A 129 11.17 11.73 2.00
C ALA A 129 11.41 10.60 3.01
N GLU A 130 10.74 10.64 4.17
CA GLU A 130 10.89 9.62 5.21
C GLU A 130 10.56 8.23 4.67
N LYS A 131 9.35 8.05 4.10
CA LYS A 131 8.91 6.77 3.54
C LYS A 131 9.71 6.37 2.28
N CYS A 132 10.12 7.35 1.47
CA CYS A 132 10.85 7.08 0.24
C CYS A 132 12.36 6.87 0.44
N SER A 133 12.90 7.11 1.62
CA SER A 133 14.34 6.92 1.92
C SER A 133 14.83 5.51 1.64
N ILE A 134 13.99 4.49 1.86
CA ILE A 134 14.28 3.08 1.59
C ILE A 134 14.47 2.78 0.09
N LEU A 135 14.01 3.69 -0.79
CA LEU A 135 14.05 3.52 -2.24
C LEU A 135 15.33 4.05 -2.87
N LYS A 136 16.28 4.55 -2.08
CA LYS A 136 17.54 5.09 -2.60
C LYS A 136 18.24 4.09 -3.51
N GLY A 137 18.59 4.55 -4.72
CA GLY A 137 19.26 3.74 -5.74
C GLY A 137 18.36 2.72 -6.46
N ARG A 138 17.02 2.80 -6.30
CA ARG A 138 16.05 1.94 -6.98
C ARG A 138 15.48 2.64 -8.22
N THR A 139 15.09 1.85 -9.22
CA THR A 139 14.24 2.36 -10.31
C THR A 139 12.79 2.39 -9.81
N VAL A 140 12.17 3.56 -9.80
CA VAL A 140 10.84 3.77 -9.20
C VAL A 140 9.89 4.42 -10.21
N THR A 141 8.72 3.82 -10.38
CA THR A 141 7.62 4.40 -11.15
C THR A 141 6.44 4.70 -10.22
N LEU A 142 5.95 5.92 -10.28
CA LEU A 142 4.77 6.39 -9.56
C LEU A 142 3.54 6.21 -10.45
N PHE A 143 2.48 5.62 -9.89
CA PHE A 143 1.18 5.47 -10.54
C PHE A 143 0.14 6.21 -9.70
N PRO A 144 -0.01 7.54 -9.88
CA PRO A 144 -1.00 8.31 -9.16
C PRO A 144 -2.41 7.88 -9.52
N ASP A 145 -3.35 8.03 -8.58
CA ASP A 145 -4.79 7.89 -8.89
C ASP A 145 -5.23 9.07 -9.78
N LEU A 146 -6.39 8.94 -10.44
CA LEU A 146 -7.00 9.96 -11.30
C LEU A 146 -6.92 11.36 -10.67
N ASN A 147 -6.48 12.35 -11.43
CA ASN A 147 -6.19 13.73 -11.00
C ASN A 147 -5.02 13.87 -10.00
N GLY A 148 -4.19 12.86 -9.86
CA GLY A 148 -3.01 12.87 -8.97
C GLY A 148 -1.69 13.19 -9.66
N PHE A 149 -1.65 13.17 -11.00
CA PHE A 149 -0.44 13.24 -11.80
C PHE A 149 0.41 14.48 -11.52
N GLU A 150 -0.16 15.68 -11.63
CA GLU A 150 0.55 16.93 -11.40
C GLU A 150 1.15 17.02 -9.99
N LYS A 151 0.37 16.57 -8.99
CA LYS A 151 0.80 16.57 -7.60
C LYS A 151 1.97 15.63 -7.37
N TRP A 152 1.89 14.41 -7.93
CA TRP A 152 2.97 13.44 -7.79
C TRP A 152 4.17 13.77 -8.67
N SER A 153 3.97 14.42 -9.82
CA SER A 153 5.05 14.96 -10.64
C SER A 153 5.85 16.03 -9.89
N SER A 154 5.17 16.92 -9.17
CA SER A 154 5.81 17.90 -8.30
C SER A 154 6.58 17.22 -7.15
N LYS A 155 5.99 16.22 -6.50
CA LYS A 155 6.64 15.42 -5.46
C LYS A 155 7.85 14.62 -5.95
N ALA A 156 7.78 14.06 -7.15
CA ALA A 156 8.89 13.36 -7.77
C ALA A 156 10.12 14.29 -7.96
N LYS A 157 9.89 15.54 -8.38
CA LYS A 157 10.93 16.56 -8.47
C LYS A 157 11.53 16.90 -7.11
N GLU A 158 10.69 17.13 -6.10
CA GLU A 158 11.11 17.39 -4.71
C GLU A 158 11.98 16.26 -4.15
N LEU A 159 11.62 15.01 -4.43
CA LEU A 159 12.26 13.81 -3.89
C LEU A 159 13.40 13.28 -4.80
N SER A 160 13.76 13.98 -5.88
CA SER A 160 14.78 13.55 -6.87
C SER A 160 16.17 13.32 -6.27
N HIS A 161 16.46 13.91 -5.12
CA HIS A 161 17.69 13.67 -4.37
C HIS A 161 17.82 12.26 -3.78
N LEU A 162 16.72 11.50 -3.66
CA LEU A 162 16.71 10.13 -3.16
C LEU A 162 16.94 9.12 -4.28
N THR A 163 16.18 9.27 -5.37
CA THR A 163 16.27 8.41 -6.56
C THR A 163 15.53 9.07 -7.73
N ILE A 164 15.65 8.49 -8.93
CA ILE A 164 14.90 8.95 -10.10
C ILE A 164 13.51 8.33 -10.07
N PHE A 165 12.51 9.19 -10.01
CA PHE A 165 11.10 8.82 -10.11
C PHE A 165 10.59 9.08 -11.54
N THR A 166 10.02 8.08 -12.17
CA THR A 166 9.18 8.23 -13.36
C THR A 166 7.72 8.31 -12.92
N VAL A 167 6.95 9.24 -13.45
CA VAL A 167 5.51 9.34 -13.15
C VAL A 167 4.74 8.82 -14.36
N SER A 168 3.88 7.84 -14.14
CA SER A 168 3.03 7.26 -15.17
C SER A 168 1.75 8.08 -15.33
N ASP A 169 1.34 8.29 -16.58
CA ASP A 169 0.09 8.91 -16.98
C ASP A 169 -1.02 7.88 -17.28
N LEU A 170 -0.79 6.61 -16.94
CA LEU A 170 -1.67 5.49 -17.28
C LEU A 170 -3.12 5.67 -16.78
N LEU A 171 -3.33 6.44 -15.70
CA LEU A 171 -4.64 6.65 -15.08
C LEU A 171 -5.16 8.09 -15.24
N GLU A 172 -4.54 8.91 -16.08
CA GLU A 172 -4.97 10.29 -16.37
C GLU A 172 -6.18 10.35 -17.33
#